data_dda7c73f1a60b877f3e94b0e09ffbbf3
#
_entry.id   dda7c73f1a60b877f3e94b0e09ffbbf3
#
_cell.length_a   1.000
_cell.length_b   1.000
_cell.length_c   1.000
_cell.angle_alpha   90.00
_cell.angle_beta   90.00
_cell.angle_gamma   90.00
#
_symmetry.space_group_name_H-M   'P 1'
#
loop_
_entity.id
_entity.type
_entity.pdbx_description
1 polymer ?
#
loop_
_entity_poly.entity_id
_entity_poly.type
_entity_poly.pdbx_seq_one_letter_code
_entity_poly.pdbx_strand_id
1 'polypeptide(L)'
;MPERVDALTRPGPDGRATRWDDHKADRRDRILEAAIDAINEGGSDVGVKQIAERAGVPRSVVYRIFKDRGDLDEQLRARIIERLMVHVTPALTPAGTIEAAIGSAVDNYLRWIVEAPRLHQFLGTGSPSHRTIGSRVVTGTKTAIAVQLTELLESVLRSLRKDTDLAETLAFGLIGLVDVSVNRWLSNPQSGLSVEQLADFLSVSIWQVLDGNLRRIGVTLDPSTPLSDLT
;
A
#
# COMPACT_ATOMS: atom_id res chain seq x y z
N MET A 1 -61.74 8.30 25.60
CA MET A 1 -60.76 9.30 25.25
C MET A 1 -59.42 8.60 25.09
N PRO A 2 -58.92 8.31 23.85
CA PRO A 2 -57.57 7.82 23.68
C PRO A 2 -56.61 8.99 23.37
N GLU A 3 -55.55 9.01 24.10
CA GLU A 3 -54.42 9.92 24.06
C GLU A 3 -53.66 9.78 22.76
N ARG A 4 -53.47 10.90 22.05
CA ARG A 4 -52.63 10.97 20.83
C ARG A 4 -51.19 11.00 21.27
N VAL A 5 -50.42 9.98 20.94
CA VAL A 5 -48.95 9.96 21.01
C VAL A 5 -48.44 10.71 19.79
N ASP A 6 -47.90 11.88 20.02
CA ASP A 6 -47.22 12.70 19.00
C ASP A 6 -45.91 12.02 18.60
N ALA A 7 -45.85 11.47 17.37
CA ALA A 7 -44.65 10.92 16.78
C ALA A 7 -43.71 12.08 16.38
N LEU A 8 -42.74 12.38 17.25
CA LEU A 8 -41.61 13.26 16.93
C LEU A 8 -40.85 12.74 15.72
N THR A 9 -41.18 13.31 14.58
CA THR A 9 -40.44 13.12 13.32
C THR A 9 -39.00 13.64 13.50
N ARG A 10 -38.01 12.76 13.58
CA ARG A 10 -36.60 13.12 13.52
C ARG A 10 -36.31 13.83 12.19
N PRO A 11 -35.74 15.05 12.19
CA PRO A 11 -35.35 15.68 10.94
C PRO A 11 -34.28 14.80 10.25
N GLY A 12 -34.52 14.44 9.00
CA GLY A 12 -33.53 13.77 8.16
C GLY A 12 -32.29 14.65 7.95
N PRO A 13 -31.15 14.08 7.54
CA PRO A 13 -29.92 14.84 7.35
C PRO A 13 -30.17 16.01 6.38
N ASP A 14 -29.76 17.21 6.81
CA ASP A 14 -29.93 18.44 6.05
C ASP A 14 -29.17 18.34 4.71
N GLY A 15 -29.89 18.33 3.59
CA GLY A 15 -29.34 18.18 2.25
C GLY A 15 -28.39 19.35 1.83
N ARG A 16 -28.26 20.37 2.66
CA ARG A 16 -27.26 21.44 2.49
C ARG A 16 -25.92 21.03 3.13
N ALA A 17 -25.94 20.34 4.27
CA ALA A 17 -24.74 19.82 4.92
C ALA A 17 -24.06 18.75 4.05
N THR A 18 -24.84 17.81 3.49
CA THR A 18 -24.33 16.76 2.59
C THR A 18 -23.67 17.35 1.34
N ARG A 19 -24.30 18.30 0.67
CA ARG A 19 -23.73 18.98 -0.51
C ARG A 19 -22.45 19.77 -0.20
N TRP A 20 -22.35 20.35 0.98
CA TRP A 20 -21.15 21.07 1.43
C TRP A 20 -19.99 20.10 1.68
N ASP A 21 -20.27 18.96 2.30
CA ASP A 21 -19.27 17.93 2.56
C ASP A 21 -18.81 17.27 1.26
N ASP A 22 -19.70 17.01 0.31
CA ASP A 22 -19.35 16.50 -1.03
C ASP A 22 -18.42 17.46 -1.78
N HIS A 23 -18.73 18.76 -1.79
CA HIS A 23 -17.85 19.76 -2.44
C HIS A 23 -16.49 19.92 -1.74
N LYS A 24 -16.40 19.63 -0.44
CA LYS A 24 -15.14 19.65 0.30
C LYS A 24 -14.32 18.40 -0.02
N ALA A 25 -14.95 17.24 -0.13
CA ALA A 25 -14.32 15.99 -0.52
C ALA A 25 -13.77 16.09 -1.95
N ASP A 26 -14.57 16.51 -2.94
CA ASP A 26 -14.16 16.70 -4.33
C ASP A 26 -12.96 17.66 -4.47
N ARG A 27 -12.94 18.71 -3.64
CA ARG A 27 -11.85 19.69 -3.67
C ARG A 27 -10.58 19.15 -3.04
N ARG A 28 -10.72 18.35 -2.00
CA ARG A 28 -9.61 17.61 -1.36
C ARG A 28 -8.98 16.64 -2.34
N ASP A 29 -9.81 15.83 -3.03
CA ASP A 29 -9.35 14.86 -4.00
C ASP A 29 -8.61 15.53 -5.16
N ARG A 30 -9.15 16.63 -5.70
CA ARG A 30 -8.45 17.41 -6.75
C ARG A 30 -7.08 17.93 -6.30
N ILE A 31 -6.94 18.37 -5.05
CA ILE A 31 -5.65 18.84 -4.54
C ILE A 31 -4.68 17.67 -4.40
N LEU A 32 -5.13 16.51 -3.91
CA LEU A 32 -4.31 15.31 -3.78
C LEU A 32 -3.85 14.81 -5.15
N GLU A 33 -4.76 14.74 -6.14
CA GLU A 33 -4.41 14.33 -7.51
C GLU A 33 -3.39 15.31 -8.15
N ALA A 34 -3.64 16.61 -8.06
CA ALA A 34 -2.71 17.62 -8.56
C ALA A 34 -1.32 17.55 -7.88
N ALA A 35 -1.29 17.21 -6.60
CA ALA A 35 -0.04 17.04 -5.86
C ALA A 35 0.71 15.75 -6.29
N ILE A 36 0.00 14.65 -6.51
CA ILE A 36 0.58 13.41 -7.01
C ILE A 36 1.21 13.63 -8.38
N ASP A 37 0.50 14.30 -9.30
CA ASP A 37 1.03 14.64 -10.61
C ASP A 37 2.25 15.55 -10.50
N ALA A 38 2.19 16.56 -9.65
CA ALA A 38 3.32 17.48 -9.43
C ALA A 38 4.56 16.76 -8.88
N ILE A 39 4.38 15.80 -7.94
CA ILE A 39 5.47 14.97 -7.41
C ILE A 39 6.03 14.06 -8.50
N ASN A 40 5.16 13.46 -9.31
CA ASN A 40 5.59 12.55 -10.38
C ASN A 40 6.41 13.28 -11.46
N GLU A 41 6.13 14.55 -11.71
CA GLU A 41 6.88 15.38 -12.67
C GLU A 41 8.10 16.08 -12.06
N GLY A 42 7.95 16.65 -10.85
CA GLY A 42 8.95 17.53 -10.21
C GLY A 42 9.75 16.91 -9.07
N GLY A 43 9.36 15.74 -8.57
CA GLY A 43 9.98 15.09 -7.40
C GLY A 43 9.36 15.49 -6.07
N SER A 44 9.98 15.04 -4.96
CA SER A 44 9.43 15.16 -3.60
C SER A 44 9.39 16.59 -3.05
N ASP A 45 10.14 17.53 -3.64
CA ASP A 45 10.31 18.89 -3.12
C ASP A 45 9.22 19.88 -3.60
N VAL A 46 8.17 19.38 -4.21
CA VAL A 46 7.04 20.19 -4.71
C VAL A 46 6.40 20.97 -3.56
N GLY A 47 6.40 22.32 -3.70
CA GLY A 47 5.85 23.23 -2.69
C GLY A 47 4.32 23.34 -2.75
N VAL A 48 3.69 23.74 -1.63
CA VAL A 48 2.23 23.94 -1.55
C VAL A 48 1.74 24.97 -2.58
N LYS A 49 2.56 25.96 -2.97
CA LYS A 49 2.23 26.93 -4.00
C LYS A 49 2.01 26.25 -5.36
N GLN A 50 2.94 25.40 -5.77
CA GLN A 50 2.85 24.66 -7.05
C GLN A 50 1.66 23.70 -7.06
N ILE A 51 1.40 23.02 -5.93
CA ILE A 51 0.22 22.15 -5.79
C ILE A 51 -1.08 22.95 -5.95
N ALA A 52 -1.20 24.11 -5.29
CA ALA A 52 -2.37 24.97 -5.37
C ALA A 52 -2.61 25.50 -6.79
N GLU A 53 -1.54 25.97 -7.47
CA GLU A 53 -1.59 26.43 -8.86
C GLU A 53 -2.06 25.32 -9.80
N ARG A 54 -1.52 24.10 -9.65
CA ARG A 54 -1.92 22.95 -10.46
C ARG A 54 -3.36 22.49 -10.19
N ALA A 55 -3.80 22.53 -8.93
CA ALA A 55 -5.17 22.22 -8.53
C ALA A 55 -6.19 23.28 -8.93
N GLY A 56 -5.74 24.44 -9.44
CA GLY A 56 -6.59 25.57 -9.77
C GLY A 56 -7.29 26.19 -8.55
N VAL A 57 -6.63 26.18 -7.38
CA VAL A 57 -7.17 26.75 -6.15
C VAL A 57 -6.20 27.73 -5.49
N PRO A 58 -6.70 28.74 -4.76
CA PRO A 58 -5.85 29.59 -3.94
C PRO A 58 -5.11 28.77 -2.86
N ARG A 59 -3.85 29.15 -2.55
CA ARG A 59 -3.07 28.53 -1.47
C ARG A 59 -3.80 28.48 -0.13
N SER A 60 -4.59 29.51 0.17
CA SER A 60 -5.41 29.58 1.39
C SER A 60 -6.48 28.47 1.46
N VAL A 61 -6.93 27.97 0.33
CA VAL A 61 -7.88 26.85 0.25
C VAL A 61 -7.19 25.55 0.65
N VAL A 62 -5.93 25.33 0.24
CA VAL A 62 -5.15 24.15 0.65
C VAL A 62 -5.02 24.14 2.18
N TYR A 63 -4.59 25.24 2.81
CA TYR A 63 -4.46 25.34 4.27
C TYR A 63 -5.78 25.29 5.04
N ARG A 64 -6.91 25.51 4.38
CA ARG A 64 -8.23 25.31 4.99
C ARG A 64 -8.67 23.85 4.98
N ILE A 65 -8.20 23.08 4.00
CA ILE A 65 -8.54 21.66 3.84
C ILE A 65 -7.57 20.76 4.62
N PHE A 66 -6.29 21.06 4.57
CA PHE A 66 -5.22 20.35 5.27
C PHE A 66 -4.68 21.20 6.41
N LYS A 67 -4.53 20.59 7.58
CA LYS A 67 -4.10 21.25 8.82
C LYS A 67 -2.75 21.95 8.66
N ASP A 68 -1.81 21.26 8.03
CA ASP A 68 -0.46 21.71 7.76
C ASP A 68 0.16 20.91 6.59
N ARG A 69 1.43 21.16 6.25
CA ARG A 69 2.14 20.41 5.22
C ARG A 69 2.28 18.92 5.58
N GLY A 70 2.49 18.61 6.84
CA GLY A 70 2.62 17.22 7.30
C GLY A 70 1.34 16.43 7.11
N ASP A 71 0.17 17.02 7.40
CA ASP A 71 -1.14 16.42 7.15
C ASP A 71 -1.38 16.20 5.65
N LEU A 72 -1.04 17.18 4.80
CA LEU A 72 -1.10 17.00 3.35
C LEU A 72 -0.21 15.84 2.89
N ASP A 73 1.03 15.78 3.37
CA ASP A 73 1.98 14.72 2.99
C ASP A 73 1.52 13.33 3.43
N GLU A 74 0.93 13.18 4.62
CA GLU A 74 0.39 11.90 5.08
C GLU A 74 -0.81 11.46 4.25
N GLN A 75 -1.69 12.38 3.88
CA GLN A 75 -2.83 12.08 3.01
C GLN A 75 -2.40 11.78 1.57
N LEU A 76 -1.34 12.42 1.07
CA LEU A 76 -0.73 12.06 -0.20
C LEU A 76 -0.15 10.65 -0.18
N ARG A 77 0.56 10.27 0.90
CA ARG A 77 1.07 8.91 1.06
C ARG A 77 -0.05 7.89 1.08
N ALA A 78 -1.13 8.17 1.80
CA ALA A 78 -2.31 7.29 1.82
C ALA A 78 -2.87 7.08 0.39
N ARG A 79 -3.06 8.17 -0.37
CA ARG A 79 -3.58 8.10 -1.74
C ARG A 79 -2.63 7.36 -2.70
N ILE A 80 -1.32 7.58 -2.59
CA ILE A 80 -0.32 6.88 -3.41
C ILE A 80 -0.32 5.38 -3.09
N ILE A 81 -0.44 5.02 -1.81
CA ILE A 81 -0.54 3.63 -1.37
C ILE A 81 -1.83 2.97 -1.86
N GLU A 82 -2.97 3.66 -1.82
CA GLU A 82 -4.22 3.16 -2.42
C GLU A 82 -4.02 2.78 -3.88
N ARG A 83 -3.33 3.63 -4.66
CA ARG A 83 -2.98 3.34 -6.05
C ARG A 83 -2.06 2.12 -6.18
N LEU A 84 -1.02 2.03 -5.35
CA LEU A 84 -0.12 0.87 -5.32
C LEU A 84 -0.90 -0.42 -5.01
N MET A 85 -1.79 -0.39 -4.02
CA MET A 85 -2.56 -1.57 -3.61
C MET A 85 -3.46 -2.10 -4.72
N VAL A 86 -3.99 -1.26 -5.60
CA VAL A 86 -4.74 -1.71 -6.78
C VAL A 86 -3.89 -2.64 -7.68
N HIS A 87 -2.58 -2.43 -7.73
CA HIS A 87 -1.66 -3.26 -8.53
C HIS A 87 -1.19 -4.52 -7.78
N VAL A 88 -1.04 -4.44 -6.47
CA VAL A 88 -0.46 -5.52 -5.65
C VAL A 88 -1.51 -6.50 -5.13
N THR A 89 -2.67 -6.00 -4.69
CA THR A 89 -3.73 -6.83 -4.07
C THR A 89 -4.18 -8.02 -4.93
N PRO A 90 -4.34 -7.91 -6.26
CA PRO A 90 -4.75 -9.05 -7.08
C PRO A 90 -3.78 -10.24 -7.01
N ALA A 91 -2.48 -9.98 -6.81
CA ALA A 91 -1.48 -11.03 -6.67
C ALA A 91 -1.46 -11.69 -5.28
N LEU A 92 -2.08 -11.05 -4.27
CA LEU A 92 -2.24 -11.62 -2.92
C LEU A 92 -3.52 -12.45 -2.79
N THR A 93 -4.35 -12.49 -3.84
CA THR A 93 -5.54 -13.34 -3.88
C THR A 93 -5.13 -14.75 -4.30
N PRO A 94 -5.60 -15.82 -3.61
CA PRO A 94 -5.25 -17.19 -3.96
C PRO A 94 -5.74 -17.57 -5.38
N ALA A 95 -4.91 -17.34 -6.39
CA ALA A 95 -5.19 -17.68 -7.78
C ALA A 95 -3.91 -18.19 -8.47
N GLY A 96 -4.05 -19.21 -9.28
CA GLY A 96 -2.92 -19.84 -9.96
C GLY A 96 -2.03 -20.67 -9.03
N THR A 97 -0.79 -20.86 -9.42
CA THR A 97 0.21 -21.62 -8.65
C THR A 97 0.96 -20.70 -7.65
N ILE A 98 1.66 -21.31 -6.70
CA ILE A 98 2.51 -20.58 -5.75
C ILE A 98 3.54 -19.71 -6.50
N GLU A 99 4.23 -20.30 -7.48
CA GLU A 99 5.22 -19.60 -8.30
C GLU A 99 4.61 -18.41 -9.05
N ALA A 100 3.45 -18.62 -9.69
CA ALA A 100 2.75 -17.57 -10.42
C ALA A 100 2.30 -16.43 -9.50
N ALA A 101 1.84 -16.72 -8.29
CA ALA A 101 1.44 -15.71 -7.32
C ALA A 101 2.64 -14.88 -6.84
N ILE A 102 3.76 -15.52 -6.50
CA ILE A 102 4.99 -14.85 -6.10
C ILE A 102 5.49 -13.95 -7.24
N GLY A 103 5.63 -14.49 -8.46
CA GLY A 103 6.09 -13.76 -9.64
C GLY A 103 5.20 -12.56 -9.94
N SER A 104 3.87 -12.74 -9.95
CA SER A 104 2.92 -11.67 -10.20
C SER A 104 2.98 -10.56 -9.14
N ALA A 105 3.15 -10.90 -7.86
CA ALA A 105 3.26 -9.91 -6.79
C ALA A 105 4.53 -9.06 -6.97
N VAL A 106 5.66 -9.69 -7.23
CA VAL A 106 6.95 -9.03 -7.44
C VAL A 106 6.91 -8.16 -8.71
N ASP A 107 6.45 -8.72 -9.83
CA ASP A 107 6.40 -8.01 -11.12
C ASP A 107 5.48 -6.79 -11.06
N ASN A 108 4.30 -6.91 -10.47
CA ASN A 108 3.35 -5.81 -10.35
C ASN A 108 3.92 -4.69 -9.47
N TYR A 109 4.59 -5.04 -8.38
CA TYR A 109 5.24 -4.06 -7.51
C TYR A 109 6.40 -3.35 -8.22
N LEU A 110 7.30 -4.09 -8.87
CA LEU A 110 8.45 -3.51 -9.57
C LEU A 110 8.00 -2.68 -10.79
N ARG A 111 6.99 -3.12 -11.53
CA ARG A 111 6.41 -2.35 -12.63
C ARG A 111 5.90 -0.99 -12.14
N TRP A 112 5.13 -0.98 -11.05
CA TRP A 112 4.66 0.27 -10.47
C TRP A 112 5.82 1.20 -10.06
N ILE A 113 6.89 0.66 -9.49
CA ILE A 113 8.09 1.43 -9.12
C ILE A 113 8.76 2.05 -10.34
N VAL A 114 8.88 1.30 -11.44
CA VAL A 114 9.48 1.78 -12.68
C VAL A 114 8.61 2.86 -13.34
N GLU A 115 7.29 2.70 -13.30
CA GLU A 115 6.34 3.67 -13.85
C GLU A 115 6.24 4.95 -13.00
N ALA A 116 6.40 4.85 -11.68
CA ALA A 116 6.26 5.97 -10.75
C ALA A 116 7.39 6.08 -9.72
N PRO A 117 8.66 6.17 -10.14
CA PRO A 117 9.83 6.12 -9.24
C PRO A 117 9.84 7.27 -8.23
N ARG A 118 9.37 8.46 -8.62
CA ARG A 118 9.31 9.63 -7.75
C ARG A 118 8.22 9.51 -6.68
N LEU A 119 7.11 8.85 -6.99
CA LEU A 119 6.07 8.54 -6.01
C LEU A 119 6.59 7.52 -4.99
N HIS A 120 7.29 6.48 -5.45
CA HIS A 120 7.93 5.52 -4.55
C HIS A 120 8.97 6.21 -3.64
N GLN A 121 9.82 7.09 -4.20
CA GLN A 121 10.76 7.89 -3.42
C GLN A 121 10.07 8.77 -2.37
N PHE A 122 8.95 9.41 -2.74
CA PHE A 122 8.14 10.21 -1.81
C PHE A 122 7.59 9.38 -0.64
N LEU A 123 7.21 8.11 -0.88
CA LEU A 123 6.81 7.21 0.19
C LEU A 123 7.94 6.91 1.17
N GLY A 124 9.19 6.80 0.68
CA GLY A 124 10.39 6.54 1.50
C GLY A 124 10.90 7.75 2.26
N THR A 125 10.58 8.99 1.83
CA THR A 125 10.98 10.20 2.53
C THR A 125 10.05 10.46 3.70
N GLY A 126 10.58 10.55 4.92
CA GLY A 126 9.84 11.00 6.09
C GLY A 126 9.30 12.42 5.91
N SER A 127 8.20 12.78 6.58
CA SER A 127 7.74 14.17 6.59
C SER A 127 8.81 15.08 7.22
N PRO A 128 9.23 16.18 6.57
CA PRO A 128 10.17 17.13 7.13
C PRO A 128 9.72 17.70 8.49
N SER A 129 8.42 17.63 8.77
CA SER A 129 7.79 18.17 9.98
C SER A 129 7.86 17.25 11.19
N HIS A 130 8.20 15.97 11.01
CA HIS A 130 8.31 15.00 12.10
C HIS A 130 9.59 14.17 11.94
N ARG A 131 10.52 14.30 12.89
CA ARG A 131 11.75 13.51 13.02
C ARG A 131 11.50 12.02 13.37
N THR A 132 10.33 11.50 13.10
CA THR A 132 10.02 10.09 13.31
C THR A 132 10.48 9.31 12.08
N ILE A 133 11.23 8.25 12.30
CA ILE A 133 11.73 7.37 11.25
C ILE A 133 10.53 6.74 10.51
N GLY A 134 10.28 7.22 9.28
CA GLY A 134 9.23 6.71 8.39
C GLY A 134 7.84 7.36 8.61
N SER A 135 7.00 7.27 7.57
CA SER A 135 5.60 7.65 7.63
C SER A 135 4.78 6.56 8.34
N ARG A 136 3.85 6.96 9.21
CA ARG A 136 2.92 6.02 9.86
C ARG A 136 2.02 5.32 8.85
N VAL A 137 1.64 6.00 7.78
CA VAL A 137 0.82 5.42 6.71
C VAL A 137 1.59 4.35 5.96
N VAL A 138 2.83 4.61 5.56
CA VAL A 138 3.69 3.63 4.86
C VAL A 138 3.97 2.42 5.74
N THR A 139 4.32 2.63 7.02
CA THR A 139 4.54 1.55 7.98
C THR A 139 3.26 0.74 8.19
N GLY A 140 2.13 1.42 8.37
CA GLY A 140 0.83 0.76 8.52
C GLY A 140 0.43 -0.08 7.31
N THR A 141 0.75 0.37 6.09
CA THR A 141 0.46 -0.39 4.87
C THR A 141 1.33 -1.63 4.73
N LYS A 142 2.64 -1.51 4.99
CA LYS A 142 3.54 -2.69 5.02
C LYS A 142 3.04 -3.71 6.05
N THR A 143 2.62 -3.25 7.21
CA THR A 143 2.00 -4.08 8.24
C THR A 143 0.71 -4.72 7.74
N ALA A 144 -0.17 -3.97 7.07
CA ALA A 144 -1.42 -4.52 6.53
C ALA A 144 -1.17 -5.61 5.48
N ILE A 145 -0.21 -5.40 4.58
CA ILE A 145 0.19 -6.43 3.59
C ILE A 145 0.76 -7.66 4.30
N ALA A 146 1.61 -7.45 5.30
CA ALA A 146 2.19 -8.56 6.07
C ALA A 146 1.10 -9.34 6.83
N VAL A 147 0.08 -8.67 7.40
CA VAL A 147 -1.06 -9.32 8.05
C VAL A 147 -1.86 -10.17 7.04
N GLN A 148 -2.17 -9.64 5.85
CA GLN A 148 -2.86 -10.42 4.81
C GLN A 148 -2.04 -11.65 4.39
N LEU A 149 -0.73 -11.50 4.23
CA LEU A 149 0.16 -12.62 3.93
C LEU A 149 0.22 -13.62 5.09
N THR A 150 0.20 -13.15 6.34
CA THR A 150 0.11 -14.00 7.53
C THR A 150 -1.16 -14.86 7.49
N GLU A 151 -2.32 -14.25 7.26
CA GLU A 151 -3.60 -14.95 7.17
C GLU A 151 -3.59 -16.03 6.08
N LEU A 152 -3.00 -15.73 4.92
CA LEU A 152 -2.84 -16.70 3.83
C LEU A 152 -1.93 -17.87 4.26
N LEU A 153 -0.76 -17.58 4.82
CA LEU A 153 0.17 -18.62 5.30
C LEU A 153 -0.45 -19.48 6.40
N GLU A 154 -1.17 -18.86 7.34
CA GLU A 154 -1.89 -19.60 8.38
C GLU A 154 -2.97 -20.51 7.79
N SER A 155 -3.73 -20.04 6.78
CA SER A 155 -4.73 -20.87 6.10
C SER A 155 -4.08 -22.11 5.47
N VAL A 156 -2.98 -21.92 4.74
CA VAL A 156 -2.21 -23.01 4.14
C VAL A 156 -1.68 -23.98 5.20
N LEU A 157 -1.08 -23.47 6.29
CA LEU A 157 -0.54 -24.32 7.35
C LEU A 157 -1.64 -25.12 8.08
N ARG A 158 -2.81 -24.50 8.32
CA ARG A 158 -3.97 -25.19 8.94
C ARG A 158 -4.50 -26.30 8.03
N SER A 159 -4.61 -26.05 6.71
CA SER A 159 -5.06 -27.09 5.75
C SER A 159 -4.10 -28.31 5.75
N LEU A 160 -2.83 -28.05 5.92
CA LEU A 160 -1.78 -29.08 6.04
C LEU A 160 -1.65 -29.65 7.46
N ARG A 161 -2.49 -29.26 8.39
CA ARG A 161 -2.50 -29.67 9.82
C ARG A 161 -1.17 -29.40 10.51
N LYS A 162 -0.58 -28.21 10.25
CA LYS A 162 0.66 -27.73 10.83
C LYS A 162 0.42 -26.58 11.78
N ASP A 163 1.39 -26.35 12.68
CA ASP A 163 1.45 -25.19 13.54
C ASP A 163 1.62 -23.91 12.73
N THR A 164 0.97 -22.84 13.15
CA THR A 164 0.94 -21.53 12.46
C THR A 164 1.91 -20.51 13.04
N ASP A 165 2.65 -20.82 14.08
CA ASP A 165 3.52 -19.89 14.83
C ASP A 165 4.56 -19.18 13.94
N LEU A 166 4.98 -19.81 12.85
CA LEU A 166 5.93 -19.22 11.89
C LEU A 166 5.31 -18.27 10.88
N ALA A 167 3.98 -18.27 10.71
CA ALA A 167 3.32 -17.55 9.62
C ALA A 167 3.59 -16.04 9.66
N GLU A 168 3.41 -15.42 10.83
CA GLU A 168 3.65 -13.99 11.02
C GLU A 168 5.11 -13.62 10.76
N THR A 169 6.04 -14.37 11.36
CA THR A 169 7.48 -14.12 11.20
C THR A 169 7.93 -14.24 9.74
N LEU A 170 7.41 -15.24 9.02
CA LEU A 170 7.68 -15.42 7.59
C LEU A 170 7.12 -14.26 6.78
N ALA A 171 5.86 -13.88 7.00
CA ALA A 171 5.21 -12.79 6.27
C ALA A 171 5.97 -11.47 6.42
N PHE A 172 6.28 -11.08 7.66
CA PHE A 172 7.04 -9.85 7.93
C PHE A 172 8.47 -9.92 7.39
N GLY A 173 9.12 -11.07 7.49
CA GLY A 173 10.45 -11.32 6.93
C GLY A 173 10.47 -11.16 5.41
N LEU A 174 9.49 -11.70 4.70
CA LEU A 174 9.37 -11.58 3.23
C LEU A 174 9.10 -10.14 2.80
N ILE A 175 8.20 -9.43 3.47
CA ILE A 175 7.94 -8.01 3.18
C ILE A 175 9.21 -7.18 3.42
N GLY A 176 9.95 -7.46 4.50
CA GLY A 176 11.23 -6.81 4.79
C GLY A 176 12.30 -7.10 3.72
N LEU A 177 12.40 -8.34 3.25
CA LEU A 177 13.31 -8.74 2.17
C LEU A 177 13.04 -7.92 0.90
N VAL A 178 11.79 -7.86 0.46
CA VAL A 178 11.40 -7.09 -0.74
C VAL A 178 11.68 -5.61 -0.56
N ASP A 179 11.21 -5.02 0.54
CA ASP A 179 11.34 -3.59 0.81
C ASP A 179 12.81 -3.13 0.85
N VAL A 180 13.65 -3.83 1.60
CA VAL A 180 15.06 -3.46 1.73
C VAL A 180 15.83 -3.67 0.43
N SER A 181 15.57 -4.77 -0.29
CA SER A 181 16.24 -5.07 -1.56
C SER A 181 15.90 -4.03 -2.63
N VAL A 182 14.63 -3.69 -2.77
CA VAL A 182 14.15 -2.71 -3.74
C VAL A 182 14.66 -1.31 -3.41
N ASN A 183 14.57 -0.87 -2.15
CA ASN A 183 15.09 0.44 -1.75
C ASN A 183 16.60 0.53 -1.96
N ARG A 184 17.35 -0.54 -1.72
CA ARG A 184 18.79 -0.59 -1.99
C ARG A 184 19.09 -0.50 -3.47
N TRP A 185 18.36 -1.23 -4.31
CA TRP A 185 18.50 -1.19 -5.76
C TRP A 185 18.24 0.21 -6.32
N LEU A 186 17.15 0.85 -5.91
CA LEU A 186 16.79 2.22 -6.30
C LEU A 186 17.85 3.27 -5.85
N SER A 187 18.46 3.04 -4.69
CA SER A 187 19.46 3.96 -4.13
C SER A 187 20.87 3.77 -4.72
N ASN A 188 21.07 2.75 -5.56
CA ASN A 188 22.35 2.44 -6.16
C ASN A 188 22.28 2.49 -7.70
N PRO A 189 22.42 3.67 -8.32
CA PRO A 189 22.38 3.82 -9.79
C PRO A 189 23.46 3.02 -10.54
N GLN A 190 24.48 2.56 -9.81
CA GLN A 190 25.57 1.73 -10.35
C GLN A 190 25.30 0.23 -10.16
N SER A 191 24.13 -0.14 -9.64
CA SER A 191 23.71 -1.53 -9.60
C SER A 191 23.63 -2.06 -11.04
N GLY A 192 24.44 -3.03 -11.40
CA GLY A 192 24.38 -3.67 -12.72
C GLY A 192 23.15 -4.56 -12.91
N LEU A 193 22.23 -4.63 -11.93
CA LEU A 193 21.01 -5.44 -11.99
C LEU A 193 19.93 -4.71 -12.79
N SER A 194 19.37 -5.37 -13.81
CA SER A 194 18.15 -4.93 -14.46
C SER A 194 16.93 -5.15 -13.54
N VAL A 195 15.79 -4.56 -13.89
CA VAL A 195 14.54 -4.77 -13.15
C VAL A 195 14.08 -6.23 -13.23
N GLU A 196 14.27 -6.88 -14.37
CA GLU A 196 13.94 -8.30 -14.58
C GLU A 196 14.83 -9.21 -13.73
N GLN A 197 16.13 -8.90 -13.63
CA GLN A 197 17.05 -9.64 -12.78
C GLN A 197 16.73 -9.47 -11.29
N LEU A 198 16.26 -8.26 -10.89
CA LEU A 198 15.80 -8.04 -9.53
C LEU A 198 14.49 -8.81 -9.26
N ALA A 199 13.57 -8.85 -10.21
CA ALA A 199 12.33 -9.61 -10.11
C ALA A 199 12.59 -11.11 -9.94
N ASP A 200 13.48 -11.67 -10.76
CA ASP A 200 13.90 -13.07 -10.66
C ASP A 200 14.55 -13.35 -9.30
N PHE A 201 15.52 -12.53 -8.89
CA PHE A 201 16.16 -12.66 -7.57
C PHE A 201 15.14 -12.65 -6.42
N LEU A 202 14.19 -11.71 -6.43
CA LEU A 202 13.18 -11.61 -5.37
C LEU A 202 12.25 -12.82 -5.37
N SER A 203 11.77 -13.24 -6.54
CA SER A 203 10.86 -14.38 -6.68
C SER A 203 11.51 -15.68 -6.20
N VAL A 204 12.75 -15.94 -6.63
CA VAL A 204 13.52 -17.09 -6.18
C VAL A 204 13.80 -17.02 -4.68
N SER A 205 14.20 -15.86 -4.15
CA SER A 205 14.50 -15.70 -2.73
C SER A 205 13.27 -15.90 -1.86
N ILE A 206 12.12 -15.35 -2.25
CA ILE A 206 10.83 -15.56 -1.55
C ILE A 206 10.51 -17.04 -1.49
N TRP A 207 10.57 -17.72 -2.64
CA TRP A 207 10.32 -19.16 -2.69
C TRP A 207 11.27 -19.96 -1.81
N GLN A 208 12.57 -19.71 -1.88
CA GLN A 208 13.57 -20.41 -1.07
C GLN A 208 13.36 -20.22 0.44
N VAL A 209 13.00 -18.99 0.85
CA VAL A 209 12.69 -18.73 2.26
C VAL A 209 11.44 -19.50 2.69
N LEU A 210 10.40 -19.52 1.88
CA LEU A 210 9.19 -20.30 2.17
C LEU A 210 9.48 -21.80 2.20
N ASP A 211 10.02 -22.38 1.13
CA ASP A 211 10.29 -23.80 1.00
C ASP A 211 11.24 -24.31 2.10
N GLY A 212 12.33 -23.57 2.36
CA GLY A 212 13.28 -23.94 3.39
C GLY A 212 12.68 -24.01 4.79
N ASN A 213 11.79 -23.08 5.15
CA ASN A 213 11.12 -23.10 6.45
C ASN A 213 10.00 -24.15 6.52
N LEU A 214 9.24 -24.33 5.44
CA LEU A 214 8.18 -25.35 5.37
C LEU A 214 8.75 -26.76 5.47
N ARG A 215 9.86 -27.05 4.80
CA ARG A 215 10.55 -28.35 4.92
C ARG A 215 11.01 -28.65 6.34
N ARG A 216 11.42 -27.67 7.12
CA ARG A 216 11.83 -27.87 8.52
C ARG A 216 10.68 -28.35 9.42
N ILE A 217 9.44 -28.01 9.07
CA ILE A 217 8.24 -28.49 9.77
C ILE A 217 7.58 -29.70 9.06
N GLY A 218 8.31 -30.33 8.14
CA GLY A 218 7.88 -31.52 7.41
C GLY A 218 6.79 -31.26 6.36
N VAL A 219 6.78 -30.07 5.76
CA VAL A 219 5.94 -29.71 4.61
C VAL A 219 6.83 -29.59 3.38
N THR A 220 6.48 -30.30 2.33
CA THR A 220 7.12 -30.17 1.02
C THR A 220 6.03 -29.77 0.03
N LEU A 221 6.18 -28.59 -0.57
CA LEU A 221 5.29 -28.07 -1.60
C LEU A 221 6.03 -28.04 -2.94
N ASP A 222 5.29 -28.25 -4.01
CA ASP A 222 5.75 -27.98 -5.37
C ASP A 222 5.37 -26.54 -5.73
N PRO A 223 6.28 -25.70 -6.25
CA PRO A 223 5.95 -24.33 -6.65
C PRO A 223 4.83 -24.25 -7.70
N SER A 224 4.62 -25.32 -8.47
CA SER A 224 3.52 -25.44 -9.43
C SER A 224 2.17 -25.84 -8.80
N THR A 225 2.13 -26.08 -7.48
CA THR A 225 0.87 -26.43 -6.78
C THR A 225 -0.13 -25.26 -6.87
N PRO A 226 -1.38 -25.51 -7.30
CA PRO A 226 -2.43 -24.50 -7.26
C PRO A 226 -2.71 -24.04 -5.80
N LEU A 227 -2.80 -22.73 -5.59
CA LEU A 227 -3.10 -22.18 -4.27
C LEU A 227 -4.50 -22.59 -3.78
N SER A 228 -5.43 -22.81 -4.70
CA SER A 228 -6.78 -23.34 -4.39
C SER A 228 -6.75 -24.70 -3.69
N ASP A 229 -5.72 -25.48 -3.89
CA ASP A 229 -5.58 -26.82 -3.30
C ASP A 229 -5.00 -26.77 -1.87
N LEU A 230 -4.55 -25.58 -1.46
CA LEU A 230 -3.87 -25.34 -0.18
C LEU A 230 -4.68 -24.49 0.80
N THR A 231 -5.80 -23.87 0.38
CA THR A 231 -6.58 -22.91 1.18
C THR A 231 -7.99 -23.39 1.51
#